data_132c0568f2bc21fb18e911af31892d3b
#
_entry.id   132c0568f2bc21fb18e911af31892d3b
#
_cell.length_a   1.000
_cell.length_b   1.000
_cell.length_c   1.000
_cell.angle_alpha   90.00
_cell.angle_beta   90.00
_cell.angle_gamma   90.00
#
_symmetry.space_group_name_H-M   'P 1'
#
loop_
_entity.id
_entity.type
_entity.pdbx_description
1 polymer ?
#
loop_
_entity_poly.entity_id
_entity_poly.type
_entity_poly.pdbx_seq_one_letter_code
_entity_poly.pdbx_strand_id
1 'polypeptide(L)'
;MKIIFIVYSQATDYDVIAALKRTGIKAYTKIEKAFGEGVETDPKLHTHTWPGENNVLFIALNDDEDAAVVLDQVRTLKKEHPRSGMKAFVLPLEDMV
;
A
#
# COMPACT_ATOMS: atom_id res chain seq x y z
N MET A 1 12.01 14.92 -2.10
CA MET A 1 11.35 13.95 -1.21
C MET A 1 9.99 13.56 -1.77
N LYS A 2 9.61 12.33 -1.55
CA LYS A 2 8.31 11.80 -1.96
C LYS A 2 7.63 11.12 -0.78
N ILE A 3 6.31 11.09 -0.80
CA ILE A 3 5.54 10.25 0.09
C ILE A 3 4.72 9.26 -0.75
N ILE A 4 4.71 8.01 -0.35
CA ILE A 4 3.91 6.97 -1.01
C ILE A 4 2.86 6.47 -0.04
N PHE A 5 1.62 6.43 -0.51
CA PHE A 5 0.52 5.76 0.19
C PHE A 5 0.19 4.48 -0.57
N ILE A 6 0.12 3.37 0.14
CA ILE A 6 -0.28 2.10 -0.45
C ILE A 6 -1.54 1.65 0.27
N VAL A 7 -2.61 1.47 -0.50
CA VAL A 7 -3.89 0.96 0.01
C VAL A 7 -4.02 -0.47 -0.51
N TYR A 8 -4.26 -1.42 0.39
CA TYR A 8 -4.28 -2.83 0.02
C TYR A 8 -5.17 -3.62 0.97
N SER A 9 -5.57 -4.82 0.53
CA SER A 9 -6.36 -5.71 1.37
C SER A 9 -5.52 -6.24 2.53
N GLN A 10 -6.10 -6.27 3.72
CA GLN A 10 -5.45 -6.85 4.89
C GLN A 10 -4.97 -8.29 4.63
N ALA A 11 -5.69 -9.04 3.82
CA ALA A 11 -5.31 -10.41 3.48
C ALA A 11 -3.93 -10.51 2.81
N THR A 12 -3.45 -9.42 2.18
CA THR A 12 -2.15 -9.39 1.52
C THR A 12 -1.06 -8.71 2.36
N ASP A 13 -1.36 -8.37 3.62
CA ASP A 13 -0.45 -7.60 4.47
C ASP A 13 0.95 -8.23 4.58
N TYR A 14 1.00 -9.53 4.83
CA TYR A 14 2.30 -10.20 4.96
C TYR A 14 3.15 -10.02 3.71
N ASP A 15 2.57 -10.22 2.53
CA ASP A 15 3.30 -10.11 1.27
C ASP A 15 3.75 -8.68 0.99
N VAL A 16 2.90 -7.71 1.31
CA VAL A 16 3.24 -6.28 1.15
C VAL A 16 4.41 -5.90 2.05
N ILE A 17 4.33 -6.24 3.33
CA ILE A 17 5.41 -5.91 4.27
C ILE A 17 6.69 -6.62 3.89
N ALA A 18 6.62 -7.89 3.51
CA ALA A 18 7.81 -8.63 3.08
C ALA A 18 8.46 -8.01 1.85
N ALA A 19 7.65 -7.57 0.88
CA ALA A 19 8.16 -6.92 -0.31
C ALA A 19 8.88 -5.61 0.02
N LEU A 20 8.30 -4.80 0.90
CA LEU A 20 8.94 -3.56 1.34
C LEU A 20 10.27 -3.81 2.04
N LYS A 21 10.31 -4.80 2.92
CA LYS A 21 11.55 -5.14 3.63
C LYS A 21 12.64 -5.59 2.67
N ARG A 22 12.30 -6.29 1.59
CA ARG A 22 13.27 -6.68 0.58
C ARG A 22 13.90 -5.49 -0.15
N THR A 23 13.20 -4.37 -0.22
CA THR A 23 13.75 -3.16 -0.84
C THR A 23 14.72 -2.40 0.05
N GLY A 24 14.85 -2.81 1.30
CA GLY A 24 15.69 -2.11 2.28
C GLY A 24 14.96 -1.00 3.02
N ILE A 25 13.70 -0.77 2.75
CA ILE A 25 12.90 0.23 3.48
C ILE A 25 12.61 -0.27 4.87
N LYS A 26 12.95 0.54 5.87
CA LYS A 26 12.84 0.17 7.28
C LYS A 26 11.80 0.96 8.04
N ALA A 27 11.35 2.08 7.49
CA ALA A 27 10.43 2.99 8.18
C ALA A 27 9.16 3.17 7.37
N TYR A 28 8.05 2.87 7.99
CA TYR A 28 6.72 3.08 7.43
C TYR A 28 5.73 3.24 8.58
N THR A 29 4.58 3.81 8.28
CA THR A 29 3.45 3.84 9.20
C THR A 29 2.32 3.05 8.58
N LYS A 30 1.70 2.19 9.36
CA LYS A 30 0.58 1.36 8.92
C LYS A 30 -0.68 1.73 9.67
N ILE A 31 -1.75 1.95 8.93
CA ILE A 31 -3.09 2.18 9.46
C ILE A 31 -3.91 0.95 9.07
N GLU A 32 -4.47 0.28 10.07
CA GLU A 32 -5.28 -0.90 9.86
C GLU A 32 -6.77 -0.57 9.86
N LYS A 33 -7.58 -1.48 9.32
CA LYS A 33 -9.04 -1.39 9.37
C LYS A 33 -9.60 -0.17 8.65
N ALA A 34 -9.03 0.14 7.49
CA ALA A 34 -9.54 1.22 6.65
C ALA A 34 -10.69 0.69 5.79
N PHE A 35 -11.76 1.47 5.69
CA PHE A 35 -12.86 1.16 4.79
C PHE A 35 -12.53 1.65 3.38
N GLY A 36 -12.96 0.89 2.39
CA GLY A 36 -12.76 1.30 1.01
C GLY A 36 -13.70 0.57 0.06
N GLU A 37 -13.99 1.22 -1.05
CA GLU A 37 -14.76 0.66 -2.13
C GLU A 37 -14.12 1.12 -3.44
N GLY A 38 -13.70 0.16 -4.25
CA GLY A 38 -13.06 0.45 -5.51
C GLY A 38 -13.79 -0.20 -6.67
N VAL A 39 -13.41 0.19 -7.87
CA VAL A 39 -14.01 -0.35 -9.10
C VAL A 39 -13.46 -1.73 -9.47
N GLU A 40 -12.34 -2.13 -8.89
CA GLU A 40 -11.63 -3.38 -9.22
C GLU A 40 -11.78 -4.46 -8.17
N THR A 41 -12.52 -4.19 -7.09
CA THR A 41 -12.61 -5.09 -5.96
C THR A 41 -13.97 -4.94 -5.27
N ASP A 42 -14.32 -5.92 -4.45
CA ASP A 42 -15.51 -5.83 -3.63
C ASP A 42 -15.35 -4.76 -2.55
N PRO A 43 -16.42 -4.09 -2.15
CA PRO A 43 -16.37 -3.13 -1.04
C PRO A 43 -15.87 -3.78 0.25
N LYS A 44 -15.05 -3.04 1.00
CA LYS A 44 -14.48 -3.48 2.26
C LYS A 44 -15.01 -2.60 3.39
N LEU A 45 -16.22 -2.93 3.84
CA LEU A 45 -17.00 -2.10 4.76
C LEU A 45 -17.14 -2.70 6.16
N HIS A 46 -16.41 -3.76 6.47
CA HIS A 46 -16.41 -4.43 7.77
C HIS A 46 -17.81 -4.94 8.19
N THR A 47 -18.58 -5.44 7.23
CA THR A 47 -19.91 -5.98 7.49
C THR A 47 -19.97 -7.46 7.08
N HIS A 48 -21.05 -8.14 7.45
CA HIS A 48 -21.28 -9.52 6.99
C HIS A 48 -21.34 -9.63 5.47
N THR A 49 -21.94 -8.64 4.84
CA THR A 49 -22.11 -8.61 3.38
C THR A 49 -20.79 -8.33 2.67
N TRP A 50 -19.96 -7.50 3.31
CA TRP A 50 -18.70 -7.03 2.72
C TRP A 50 -17.56 -7.34 3.70
N PRO A 51 -17.19 -8.63 3.85
CA PRO A 51 -16.09 -8.98 4.75
C PRO A 51 -14.76 -8.53 4.17
N GLY A 52 -13.84 -8.20 5.03
CA GLY A 52 -12.51 -7.77 4.64
C GLY A 52 -12.26 -6.32 5.00
N GLU A 53 -11.00 -6.00 5.06
CA GLU A 53 -10.50 -4.71 5.49
C GLU A 53 -9.33 -4.31 4.62
N ASN A 54 -9.13 -3.01 4.48
CA ASN A 54 -7.92 -2.46 3.89
C ASN A 54 -6.96 -2.01 4.97
N ASN A 55 -5.69 -2.14 4.66
CA ASN A 55 -4.64 -1.44 5.38
C ASN A 55 -4.10 -0.32 4.50
N VAL A 56 -3.54 0.70 5.13
CA VAL A 56 -2.88 1.80 4.44
C VAL A 56 -1.48 1.92 5.02
N LEU A 57 -0.48 1.90 4.16
CA LEU A 57 0.89 2.24 4.54
C LEU A 57 1.22 3.61 3.99
N PHE A 58 1.97 4.41 4.75
CA PHE A 58 2.61 5.55 4.14
C PHE A 58 4.10 5.57 4.48
N ILE A 59 4.88 6.00 3.49
CA ILE A 59 6.33 5.92 3.51
C ILE A 59 6.87 7.23 2.97
N ALA A 60 7.69 7.90 3.77
CA ALA A 60 8.40 9.10 3.31
C ALA A 60 9.78 8.68 2.79
N LEU A 61 10.14 9.12 1.61
CA LEU A 61 11.37 8.76 0.94
C LEU A 61 12.12 9.99 0.48
N ASN A 62 13.43 10.01 0.74
CA ASN A 62 14.28 11.12 0.33
C ASN A 62 14.63 11.07 -1.15
N ASP A 63 14.79 9.87 -1.71
CA ASP A 63 15.28 9.69 -3.08
C ASP A 63 14.17 9.19 -4.01
N ASP A 64 14.15 9.74 -5.23
CA ASP A 64 13.22 9.28 -6.25
C ASP A 64 13.49 7.84 -6.67
N GLU A 65 14.74 7.39 -6.59
CA GLU A 65 15.11 6.00 -6.90
C GLU A 65 14.45 5.03 -5.94
N ASP A 66 14.40 5.35 -4.66
CA ASP A 66 13.74 4.51 -3.66
C ASP A 66 12.24 4.43 -3.93
N ALA A 67 11.64 5.53 -4.33
CA ALA A 67 10.23 5.54 -4.71
C ALA A 67 9.97 4.63 -5.90
N ALA A 68 10.83 4.65 -6.92
CA ALA A 68 10.70 3.80 -8.08
C ALA A 68 10.78 2.32 -7.70
N VAL A 69 11.68 1.96 -6.81
CA VAL A 69 11.83 0.58 -6.32
C VAL A 69 10.55 0.12 -5.61
N VAL A 70 9.99 0.96 -4.75
CA VAL A 70 8.74 0.64 -4.06
C VAL A 70 7.61 0.43 -5.06
N LEU A 71 7.47 1.32 -6.04
CA LEU A 71 6.41 1.21 -7.04
C LEU A 71 6.55 -0.06 -7.88
N ASP A 72 7.78 -0.47 -8.20
CA ASP A 72 7.99 -1.72 -8.92
C ASP A 72 7.54 -2.93 -8.10
N GLN A 73 7.79 -2.94 -6.80
CA GLN A 73 7.30 -3.98 -5.92
C GLN A 73 5.77 -4.00 -5.88
N VAL A 74 5.14 -2.83 -5.84
CA VAL A 74 3.67 -2.75 -5.87
C VAL A 74 3.13 -3.32 -7.18
N ARG A 75 3.76 -3.00 -8.31
CA ARG A 75 3.34 -3.56 -9.62
C ARG A 75 3.41 -5.08 -9.62
N THR A 76 4.47 -5.65 -9.06
CA THR A 76 4.61 -7.10 -8.94
C THR A 76 3.52 -7.70 -8.06
N LEU A 77 3.27 -7.09 -6.90
CA LEU A 77 2.23 -7.53 -5.98
C LEU A 77 0.85 -7.47 -6.61
N LYS A 78 0.57 -6.44 -7.41
CA LYS A 78 -0.71 -6.33 -8.12
C LYS A 78 -0.91 -7.47 -9.11
N LYS A 79 0.15 -7.94 -9.74
CA LYS A 79 0.08 -9.11 -10.63
C LYS A 79 -0.18 -10.39 -9.87
N GLU A 80 0.39 -10.53 -8.68
CA GLU A 80 0.19 -11.69 -7.82
C GLU A 80 -1.18 -11.70 -7.15
N HIS A 81 -1.76 -10.52 -6.93
CA HIS A 81 -3.04 -10.35 -6.25
C HIS A 81 -3.98 -9.46 -7.07
N PRO A 82 -4.41 -9.91 -8.26
CA PRO A 82 -5.11 -9.03 -9.20
C PRO A 82 -6.47 -8.54 -8.72
N ARG A 83 -7.06 -9.19 -7.72
CA ARG A 83 -8.38 -8.83 -7.20
C ARG A 83 -8.33 -8.11 -5.86
N SER A 84 -7.14 -7.76 -5.40
CA SER A 84 -7.00 -7.14 -4.09
C SER A 84 -7.37 -5.65 -4.06
N GLY A 85 -7.41 -5.00 -5.21
CA GLY A 85 -7.69 -3.57 -5.29
C GLY A 85 -6.52 -2.71 -4.81
N MET A 86 -5.31 -3.25 -4.85
CA MET A 86 -4.13 -2.53 -4.38
C MET A 86 -3.84 -1.29 -5.23
N LYS A 87 -3.57 -0.17 -4.56
CA LYS A 87 -3.22 1.09 -5.19
C LYS A 87 -2.04 1.73 -4.45
N ALA A 88 -1.18 2.38 -5.20
CA ALA A 88 -0.11 3.18 -4.63
C ALA A 88 -0.16 4.58 -5.21
N PHE A 89 -0.04 5.58 -4.33
CA PHE A 89 -0.09 6.98 -4.71
C PHE A 89 1.22 7.62 -4.32
N VAL A 90 1.84 8.34 -5.26
CA VAL A 90 3.08 9.05 -5.02
C VAL A 90 2.81 10.55 -5.07
N LEU A 91 3.23 11.25 -4.05
CA LEU A 91 3.04 12.69 -3.94
C LEU A 91 4.37 13.35 -3.61
N PRO A 92 4.60 14.58 -4.10
CA PRO A 92 5.74 15.36 -3.63
C PRO A 92 5.58 15.65 -2.14
N LEU A 93 6.67 15.56 -1.39
CA LEU A 93 6.70 15.92 0.01
C LEU A 93 7.55 17.16 0.15
N GLU A 94 6.94 18.28 0.59
CA GLU A 94 7.64 19.54 0.69
C GLU A 94 8.58 19.59 1.90
N ASP A 95 8.14 19.04 3.02
CA ASP A 95 8.90 19.12 4.26
C ASP A 95 8.47 17.99 5.20
N MET A 96 9.37 17.66 6.11
CA MET A 96 9.11 16.66 7.15
C MET A 96 9.90 17.06 8.40
N VAL A 97 9.22 17.23 9.50
CA VAL A 97 9.84 17.59 10.77
C VAL A 97 9.79 16.45 11.76
#